data_45268bd72b6a22d86a9706a0ade79de3
#
_entry.id   45268bd72b6a22d86a9706a0ade79de3
#
_cell.length_a   1.000
_cell.length_b   1.000
_cell.length_c   1.000
_cell.angle_alpha   90.00
_cell.angle_beta   90.00
_cell.angle_gamma   90.00
#
_symmetry.space_group_name_H-M   'P 1'
#
loop_
_entity.id
_entity.type
_entity.pdbx_description
1 polymer ?
#
loop_
_entity_poly.entity_id
_entity_poly.type
_entity_poly.pdbx_seq_one_letter_code
_entity_poly.pdbx_strand_id
1 'polypeptide(L)'
;PRNFDKLSWHSYKVTFNNCNTEALAKGSLETPEYYNYFLGNDKSKWASHAKGFHRIEYKELYPGVDLNMYSKVFNLKYDFVVKANADAKQIELNYAGADNIAIKNERLHIYTQVNHIIEDKPYAFQIIDGEKVEVQCKFKLKGTTVTFAFPKDYNHNYDLIIDPTLMFATYSGSTANNFGYSATFDSKGFLYAGSSVFGTGYPTVLGSYDGTFNGGSGLSPGIDIAISKFDTTGTFLLYSTYIGGNSDELPHSLIVNNFDELFILGTTSSINYPYTTGCYDSTYNGGTPNDLQQGLGANYINGSDIVASNLSADGTALLASTFIGGSGNDGLNSTHVFTNCALNVLKYNYADEIRGEIDIDENNNIYIVSCTQSNDFPIVGNVFQPSFGGGDLDGVIIKLDNSLQNIIWSSYFGGEKHDAGYSLAIDSKKDIYITGGTNSDSLVTTPGVVDTNALGGRSDGFIAHIEAGGQQIISSTYYGSPTYDQSYFVQLDTEDRPHLCGQTVGSSLELVGDVYAANPNGSTFVARLSADLDAVDWVTRLGLPQSGIDISPTAFLVSDCDEMYISGWGGVTNNANSSNAGQSTTNGMPTTEDAYQIGTDG
;
A
#
# COMPACT_ATOMS: atom_id res chain seq x y z
N PRO A 1 10.24 -26.26 1.83
CA PRO A 1 9.48 -26.66 3.00
C PRO A 1 10.43 -26.65 4.22
N ARG A 2 10.17 -25.74 5.17
CA ARG A 2 10.89 -25.77 6.46
C ARG A 2 10.48 -27.05 7.17
N ASN A 3 11.44 -27.98 7.35
CA ASN A 3 11.24 -29.14 8.22
C ASN A 3 11.25 -28.65 9.67
N PHE A 4 10.08 -28.49 10.27
CA PHE A 4 9.96 -28.27 11.71
C PHE A 4 9.91 -29.63 12.42
N ASP A 5 10.97 -30.01 13.10
CA ASP A 5 11.01 -31.23 13.92
C ASP A 5 10.12 -31.14 15.16
N LYS A 6 9.79 -29.94 15.62
CA LYS A 6 8.90 -29.66 16.75
C LYS A 6 8.19 -28.32 16.56
N LEU A 7 6.87 -28.29 16.81
CA LEU A 7 6.07 -27.10 16.94
C LEU A 7 5.79 -26.86 18.44
N SER A 8 6.27 -25.76 18.98
CA SER A 8 5.92 -25.32 20.33
C SER A 8 4.73 -24.38 20.26
N TRP A 9 3.75 -24.60 21.12
CA TRP A 9 2.56 -23.75 21.21
C TRP A 9 2.19 -23.51 22.67
N HIS A 10 1.51 -22.39 22.93
CA HIS A 10 0.95 -22.03 24.21
C HIS A 10 -0.46 -21.47 23.99
N SER A 11 -1.38 -21.81 24.88
CA SER A 11 -2.72 -21.23 24.83
C SER A 11 -3.07 -20.59 26.17
N TYR A 12 -3.67 -19.43 26.11
CA TYR A 12 -4.31 -18.79 27.25
C TYR A 12 -5.77 -18.48 26.91
N LYS A 13 -6.59 -18.27 27.94
CA LYS A 13 -8.02 -18.04 27.80
C LYS A 13 -8.36 -16.69 28.41
N VAL A 14 -9.02 -15.83 27.64
CA VAL A 14 -9.64 -14.62 28.16
C VAL A 14 -11.10 -14.90 28.46
N THR A 15 -11.52 -14.61 29.68
CA THR A 15 -12.92 -14.73 30.13
C THR A 15 -13.41 -13.41 30.68
N PHE A 16 -14.68 -13.14 30.49
CA PHE A 16 -15.35 -11.96 31.03
C PHE A 16 -15.95 -12.32 32.39
N ASN A 17 -15.39 -11.79 33.48
CA ASN A 17 -15.88 -12.08 34.82
C ASN A 17 -17.22 -11.39 35.06
N ASN A 18 -18.12 -12.04 35.79
CA ASN A 18 -19.43 -11.49 36.17
C ASN A 18 -20.30 -11.04 34.98
N CYS A 19 -20.01 -11.53 33.76
CA CYS A 19 -20.80 -11.20 32.58
C CYS A 19 -22.15 -11.93 32.55
N ASN A 20 -23.05 -11.48 31.72
CA ASN A 20 -24.29 -12.18 31.40
C ASN A 20 -23.97 -13.45 30.58
N THR A 21 -24.07 -14.63 31.21
CA THR A 21 -23.81 -15.92 30.57
C THR A 21 -24.86 -16.31 29.53
N GLU A 22 -26.01 -15.65 29.53
CA GLU A 22 -27.10 -15.86 28.56
C GLU A 22 -27.00 -14.93 27.36
N ALA A 23 -26.00 -14.04 27.30
CA ALA A 23 -25.75 -13.18 26.16
C ALA A 23 -25.41 -14.02 24.92
N LEU A 24 -26.27 -13.94 23.90
CA LEU A 24 -26.09 -14.71 22.67
C LEU A 24 -25.15 -13.98 21.70
N ALA A 25 -24.22 -14.73 21.14
CA ALA A 25 -23.42 -14.27 20.02
C ALA A 25 -24.28 -14.13 18.76
N LYS A 26 -24.21 -12.99 18.11
CA LYS A 26 -24.85 -12.74 16.81
C LYS A 26 -23.77 -12.41 15.80
N GLY A 27 -23.66 -13.22 14.73
CA GLY A 27 -22.82 -12.91 13.59
C GLY A 27 -23.43 -11.78 12.75
N SER A 28 -22.58 -10.89 12.27
CA SER A 28 -22.89 -9.87 11.27
C SER A 28 -21.76 -9.81 10.24
N LEU A 29 -22.03 -9.25 9.06
CA LEU A 29 -21.11 -9.29 7.91
C LEU A 29 -20.76 -10.75 7.58
N GLU A 30 -21.75 -11.50 7.07
CA GLU A 30 -21.62 -12.91 6.74
C GLU A 30 -20.60 -13.12 5.61
N THR A 31 -19.69 -14.09 5.77
CA THR A 31 -18.74 -14.48 4.71
C THR A 31 -19.43 -15.36 3.67
N PRO A 32 -18.96 -15.36 2.41
CA PRO A 32 -19.50 -16.25 1.37
C PRO A 32 -19.29 -17.73 1.70
N GLU A 33 -18.26 -18.08 2.44
CA GLU A 33 -17.90 -19.44 2.78
C GLU A 33 -18.78 -20.00 3.90
N TYR A 34 -18.90 -21.34 3.94
CA TYR A 34 -19.49 -22.08 5.04
C TYR A 34 -18.59 -23.25 5.44
N TYR A 35 -18.68 -23.67 6.70
CA TYR A 35 -17.86 -24.72 7.26
C TYR A 35 -18.71 -25.92 7.67
N ASN A 36 -18.13 -27.12 7.52
CA ASN A 36 -18.76 -28.35 7.96
C ASN A 36 -17.90 -29.00 9.05
N TYR A 37 -18.52 -29.25 10.19
CA TYR A 37 -17.86 -29.83 11.36
C TYR A 37 -18.41 -31.24 11.61
N PHE A 38 -17.71 -32.25 11.09
CA PHE A 38 -18.04 -33.67 11.28
C PHE A 38 -17.03 -34.33 12.22
N LEU A 39 -16.95 -33.84 13.46
CA LEU A 39 -15.95 -34.25 14.45
C LEU A 39 -16.46 -35.40 15.32
N GLY A 40 -15.67 -36.48 15.40
CA GLY A 40 -15.98 -37.68 16.18
C GLY A 40 -17.12 -38.51 15.60
N ASN A 41 -17.55 -39.54 16.35
CA ASN A 41 -18.53 -40.52 15.90
C ASN A 41 -19.99 -40.17 16.26
N ASP A 42 -20.21 -39.16 17.08
CA ASP A 42 -21.54 -38.72 17.50
C ASP A 42 -22.12 -37.70 16.49
N LYS A 43 -23.01 -38.21 15.63
CA LYS A 43 -23.63 -37.42 14.58
C LYS A 43 -24.51 -36.27 15.12
N SER A 44 -24.97 -36.33 16.38
CA SER A 44 -25.75 -35.22 16.97
C SER A 44 -24.92 -33.96 17.23
N LYS A 45 -23.59 -34.08 17.21
CA LYS A 45 -22.62 -33.01 17.38
C LYS A 45 -22.05 -32.46 16.03
N TRP A 46 -22.53 -33.04 14.92
CA TRP A 46 -22.10 -32.59 13.61
C TRP A 46 -22.89 -31.34 13.23
N ALA A 47 -22.19 -30.38 12.63
CA ALA A 47 -22.78 -29.16 12.06
C ALA A 47 -22.37 -29.07 10.58
N SER A 48 -23.31 -28.74 9.73
CA SER A 48 -23.08 -28.45 8.32
C SER A 48 -23.61 -27.07 7.98
N HIS A 49 -23.01 -26.42 6.98
CA HIS A 49 -23.37 -25.07 6.52
C HIS A 49 -23.26 -24.02 7.65
N ALA A 50 -22.29 -24.20 8.57
CA ALA A 50 -22.00 -23.19 9.58
C ALA A 50 -21.40 -21.96 8.87
N LYS A 51 -22.09 -20.83 8.95
CA LYS A 51 -21.65 -19.59 8.30
C LYS A 51 -20.47 -18.97 9.02
N GLY A 52 -19.55 -18.37 8.25
CA GLY A 52 -18.54 -17.48 8.77
C GLY A 52 -19.09 -16.05 8.92
N PHE A 53 -18.46 -15.25 9.75
CA PHE A 53 -18.84 -13.85 9.97
C PHE A 53 -17.59 -13.03 10.25
N HIS A 54 -17.47 -11.86 9.63
CA HIS A 54 -16.39 -10.91 9.92
C HIS A 54 -16.56 -10.22 11.28
N ARG A 55 -17.78 -10.18 11.82
CA ARG A 55 -18.09 -9.55 13.10
C ARG A 55 -19.01 -10.43 13.94
N ILE A 56 -18.73 -10.50 15.24
CA ILE A 56 -19.57 -11.16 16.25
C ILE A 56 -19.95 -10.12 17.29
N GLU A 57 -21.24 -9.97 17.56
CA GLU A 57 -21.79 -9.04 18.54
C GLU A 57 -22.40 -9.81 19.73
N TYR A 58 -22.03 -9.42 20.94
CA TYR A 58 -22.67 -9.85 22.17
C TYR A 58 -23.43 -8.67 22.76
N LYS A 59 -24.75 -8.67 22.65
CA LYS A 59 -25.59 -7.64 23.23
C LYS A 59 -25.77 -7.88 24.72
N GLU A 60 -25.73 -6.81 25.52
CA GLU A 60 -25.90 -6.87 26.97
C GLU A 60 -24.94 -7.89 27.63
N LEU A 61 -23.69 -7.90 27.22
CA LEU A 61 -22.68 -8.75 27.86
C LEU A 61 -22.52 -8.38 29.34
N TYR A 62 -22.65 -7.09 29.66
CA TYR A 62 -22.93 -6.56 31.00
C TYR A 62 -24.13 -5.63 30.91
N PRO A 63 -24.83 -5.32 32.01
CA PRO A 63 -25.94 -4.38 31.97
C PRO A 63 -25.58 -3.05 31.29
N GLY A 64 -26.16 -2.81 30.11
CA GLY A 64 -25.90 -1.64 29.30
C GLY A 64 -24.52 -1.65 28.58
N VAL A 65 -23.89 -2.81 28.44
CA VAL A 65 -22.60 -2.92 27.72
C VAL A 65 -22.67 -4.03 26.68
N ASP A 66 -22.47 -3.67 25.44
CA ASP A 66 -22.29 -4.59 24.31
C ASP A 66 -20.81 -4.86 24.07
N LEU A 67 -20.48 -6.05 23.53
CA LEU A 67 -19.16 -6.39 23.04
C LEU A 67 -19.25 -6.71 21.55
N ASN A 68 -18.43 -6.05 20.76
CA ASN A 68 -18.20 -6.37 19.35
C ASN A 68 -16.84 -7.01 19.21
N MET A 69 -16.75 -8.15 18.53
CA MET A 69 -15.50 -8.82 18.19
C MET A 69 -15.41 -8.95 16.67
N TYR A 70 -14.27 -8.60 16.10
CA TYR A 70 -14.04 -8.68 14.65
C TYR A 70 -12.57 -8.93 14.36
N SER A 71 -12.29 -9.45 13.18
CA SER A 71 -10.92 -9.57 12.67
C SER A 71 -10.55 -8.32 11.90
N LYS A 72 -9.37 -7.76 12.15
CA LYS A 72 -8.78 -6.72 11.34
C LYS A 72 -7.37 -7.15 10.94
N VAL A 73 -7.20 -7.43 9.64
CA VAL A 73 -5.99 -8.05 9.11
C VAL A 73 -5.75 -9.39 9.84
N PHE A 74 -4.65 -9.59 10.53
CA PHE A 74 -4.32 -10.82 11.27
C PHE A 74 -4.60 -10.76 12.77
N ASN A 75 -5.27 -9.69 13.23
CA ASN A 75 -5.50 -9.45 14.66
C ASN A 75 -6.98 -9.53 15.02
N LEU A 76 -7.28 -10.27 16.09
CA LEU A 76 -8.59 -10.20 16.73
C LEU A 76 -8.74 -8.85 17.44
N LYS A 77 -9.77 -8.11 17.07
CA LYS A 77 -10.17 -6.84 17.70
C LYS A 77 -11.44 -7.03 18.50
N TYR A 78 -11.62 -6.17 19.48
CA TYR A 78 -12.87 -6.12 20.24
C TYR A 78 -13.12 -4.70 20.76
N ASP A 79 -14.41 -4.28 20.73
CA ASP A 79 -14.86 -3.00 21.24
C ASP A 79 -15.94 -3.22 22.29
N PHE A 80 -15.85 -2.50 23.38
CA PHE A 80 -16.98 -2.37 24.31
C PHE A 80 -17.75 -1.10 24.01
N VAL A 81 -19.05 -1.25 23.80
CA VAL A 81 -19.99 -0.13 23.64
C VAL A 81 -20.77 0.00 24.94
N VAL A 82 -20.35 0.93 25.79
CA VAL A 82 -21.01 1.24 27.07
C VAL A 82 -22.10 2.27 26.81
N LYS A 83 -23.36 1.86 26.96
CA LYS A 83 -24.53 2.71 26.72
C LYS A 83 -24.60 3.87 27.70
N ALA A 84 -25.32 4.93 27.30
CA ALA A 84 -25.56 6.06 28.18
C ALA A 84 -26.10 5.60 29.55
N ASN A 85 -25.54 6.15 30.61
CA ASN A 85 -25.80 5.81 32.01
C ASN A 85 -25.41 4.39 32.47
N ALA A 86 -24.72 3.58 31.64
CA ALA A 86 -24.15 2.32 32.07
C ALA A 86 -22.78 2.53 32.76
N ASP A 87 -22.36 1.56 33.57
CA ASP A 87 -21.08 1.63 34.29
C ASP A 87 -20.00 0.82 33.57
N ALA A 88 -19.04 1.49 32.97
CA ALA A 88 -17.90 0.85 32.31
C ALA A 88 -16.97 0.07 33.26
N LYS A 89 -17.02 0.33 34.58
CA LYS A 89 -16.18 -0.34 35.58
C LYS A 89 -16.57 -1.81 35.82
N GLN A 90 -17.74 -2.25 35.35
CA GLN A 90 -18.16 -3.66 35.43
C GLN A 90 -17.42 -4.56 34.45
N ILE A 91 -16.72 -4.00 33.46
CA ILE A 91 -15.97 -4.76 32.46
C ILE A 91 -14.71 -5.34 33.12
N GLU A 92 -14.64 -6.67 33.20
CA GLU A 92 -13.52 -7.40 33.78
C GLU A 92 -13.08 -8.53 32.86
N LEU A 93 -11.83 -8.44 32.34
CA LEU A 93 -11.20 -9.47 31.52
C LEU A 93 -10.22 -10.29 32.37
N ASN A 94 -10.40 -11.60 32.45
CA ASN A 94 -9.49 -12.48 33.16
C ASN A 94 -8.68 -13.33 32.18
N TYR A 95 -7.36 -13.22 32.25
CA TYR A 95 -6.38 -13.90 31.38
C TYR A 95 -5.85 -15.15 32.09
N ALA A 96 -6.51 -16.26 31.91
CA ALA A 96 -6.13 -17.54 32.54
C ALA A 96 -5.18 -18.35 31.64
N GLY A 97 -4.05 -18.77 32.18
CA GLY A 97 -3.06 -19.59 31.47
C GLY A 97 -1.90 -18.82 30.86
N ALA A 98 -1.88 -17.51 30.90
CA ALA A 98 -0.68 -16.72 30.61
C ALA A 98 0.38 -16.94 31.70
N ASP A 99 1.66 -17.01 31.35
CA ASP A 99 2.76 -17.17 32.32
C ASP A 99 2.93 -15.95 33.20
N ASN A 100 2.73 -14.78 32.63
CA ASN A 100 2.75 -13.51 33.37
C ASN A 100 1.94 -12.44 32.61
N ILE A 101 1.40 -11.47 33.34
CA ILE A 101 0.73 -10.30 32.79
C ILE A 101 1.27 -9.06 33.51
N ALA A 102 1.57 -8.01 32.76
CA ALA A 102 2.07 -6.76 33.32
C ALA A 102 1.56 -5.57 32.52
N ILE A 103 1.39 -4.42 33.19
CA ILE A 103 1.21 -3.14 32.51
C ILE A 103 2.56 -2.42 32.47
N LYS A 104 3.05 -2.14 31.25
CA LYS A 104 4.27 -1.36 31.02
C LYS A 104 3.98 -0.30 29.97
N ASN A 105 4.38 0.95 30.22
CA ASN A 105 4.15 2.08 29.32
C ASN A 105 2.66 2.20 28.89
N GLU A 106 1.74 1.99 29.84
CA GLU A 106 0.28 2.00 29.65
C GLU A 106 -0.29 0.87 28.78
N ARG A 107 0.55 -0.07 28.28
CA ARG A 107 0.20 -1.26 27.48
C ARG A 107 0.09 -2.50 28.34
N LEU A 108 -0.77 -3.44 27.92
CA LEU A 108 -0.90 -4.74 28.56
C LEU A 108 0.04 -5.74 27.87
N HIS A 109 0.96 -6.30 28.65
CA HIS A 109 1.94 -7.27 28.22
C HIS A 109 1.53 -8.67 28.72
N ILE A 110 1.31 -9.59 27.81
CA ILE A 110 0.89 -10.97 28.08
C ILE A 110 2.05 -11.88 27.66
N TYR A 111 2.68 -12.53 28.64
CA TYR A 111 3.81 -13.43 28.41
C TYR A 111 3.36 -14.87 28.34
N THR A 112 3.86 -15.60 27.35
CA THR A 112 3.64 -17.02 27.15
C THR A 112 5.00 -17.71 26.96
N GLN A 113 5.04 -19.05 27.04
CA GLN A 113 6.28 -19.81 26.86
C GLN A 113 6.89 -19.68 25.47
N VAL A 114 6.10 -19.27 24.48
CA VAL A 114 6.50 -19.25 23.06
C VAL A 114 6.48 -17.86 22.47
N ASN A 115 5.75 -16.90 23.07
CA ASN A 115 5.61 -15.54 22.53
C ASN A 115 5.30 -14.51 23.62
N HIS A 116 5.42 -13.24 23.27
CA HIS A 116 5.06 -12.10 24.06
C HIS A 116 4.05 -11.26 23.26
N ILE A 117 2.82 -11.19 23.77
CA ILE A 117 1.72 -10.45 23.16
C ILE A 117 1.57 -9.11 23.85
N ILE A 118 1.36 -8.06 23.10
CA ILE A 118 1.17 -6.70 23.62
C ILE A 118 -0.19 -6.20 23.12
N GLU A 119 -1.07 -5.84 24.06
CA GLU A 119 -2.26 -5.04 23.77
C GLU A 119 -1.95 -3.58 24.05
N ASP A 120 -2.21 -2.72 23.08
CA ASP A 120 -1.96 -1.29 23.21
C ASP A 120 -2.84 -0.64 24.28
N LYS A 121 -2.47 0.58 24.70
CA LYS A 121 -3.27 1.36 25.64
C LYS A 121 -4.70 1.47 25.11
N PRO A 122 -5.72 1.33 25.98
CA PRO A 122 -7.10 1.38 25.53
C PRO A 122 -7.42 2.79 25.04
N TYR A 123 -7.92 2.90 23.84
CA TYR A 123 -8.49 4.14 23.30
C TYR A 123 -9.96 4.19 23.64
N ALA A 124 -10.46 5.30 24.16
CA ALA A 124 -11.87 5.47 24.43
C ALA A 124 -12.37 6.83 23.95
N PHE A 125 -13.61 6.87 23.45
CA PHE A 125 -14.21 8.10 22.95
C PHE A 125 -15.73 8.09 23.07
N GLN A 126 -16.33 9.26 22.94
CA GLN A 126 -17.76 9.50 22.85
C GLN A 126 -18.07 10.30 21.60
N ILE A 127 -19.26 10.13 21.04
CA ILE A 127 -19.80 11.05 20.03
C ILE A 127 -20.77 11.99 20.75
N ILE A 128 -20.39 13.25 20.87
CA ILE A 128 -21.17 14.29 21.54
C ILE A 128 -21.55 15.34 20.50
N ASP A 129 -22.85 15.48 20.24
CA ASP A 129 -23.39 16.42 19.25
C ASP A 129 -22.79 16.28 17.85
N GLY A 130 -22.40 15.03 17.47
CA GLY A 130 -21.77 14.69 16.20
C GLY A 130 -20.24 14.79 16.20
N GLU A 131 -19.63 15.29 17.27
CA GLU A 131 -18.19 15.43 17.41
C GLU A 131 -17.59 14.26 18.21
N LYS A 132 -16.46 13.72 17.74
CA LYS A 132 -15.71 12.66 18.45
C LYS A 132 -14.85 13.27 19.56
N VAL A 133 -15.19 12.97 20.80
CA VAL A 133 -14.50 13.46 22.00
C VAL A 133 -13.72 12.31 22.65
N GLU A 134 -12.40 12.41 22.68
CA GLU A 134 -11.53 11.41 23.32
C GLU A 134 -11.74 11.40 24.84
N VAL A 135 -11.82 10.19 25.41
CA VAL A 135 -11.91 9.94 26.84
C VAL A 135 -10.65 9.26 27.34
N GLN A 136 -9.99 9.83 28.35
CA GLN A 136 -8.80 9.21 28.92
C GLN A 136 -9.15 7.86 29.56
N CYS A 137 -8.58 6.80 29.01
CA CYS A 137 -8.77 5.42 29.46
C CYS A 137 -7.42 4.74 29.71
N LYS A 138 -7.34 3.90 30.75
CA LYS A 138 -6.14 3.13 31.10
C LYS A 138 -6.51 1.74 31.57
N PHE A 139 -5.63 0.76 31.30
CA PHE A 139 -5.72 -0.54 31.94
C PHE A 139 -5.42 -0.46 33.44
N LYS A 140 -6.13 -1.26 34.22
CA LYS A 140 -5.79 -1.63 35.60
C LYS A 140 -5.65 -3.14 35.68
N LEU A 141 -4.62 -3.61 36.38
CA LEU A 141 -4.32 -5.02 36.56
C LEU A 141 -4.39 -5.40 38.03
N LYS A 142 -5.13 -6.48 38.33
CA LYS A 142 -5.17 -7.11 39.65
C LYS A 142 -5.05 -8.63 39.50
N GLY A 143 -3.88 -9.19 39.78
CA GLY A 143 -3.59 -10.58 39.47
C GLY A 143 -3.64 -10.82 37.96
N THR A 144 -4.54 -11.67 37.49
CA THR A 144 -4.80 -11.94 36.06
C THR A 144 -6.03 -11.19 35.52
N THR A 145 -6.65 -10.34 36.31
CA THR A 145 -7.84 -9.58 35.91
C THR A 145 -7.47 -8.18 35.50
N VAL A 146 -7.85 -7.82 34.29
CA VAL A 146 -7.70 -6.51 33.66
C VAL A 146 -9.04 -5.79 33.67
N THR A 147 -9.04 -4.52 34.03
CA THR A 147 -10.19 -3.61 34.03
C THR A 147 -9.79 -2.27 33.42
N PHE A 148 -10.78 -1.42 33.16
CA PHE A 148 -10.57 -0.09 32.63
C PHE A 148 -10.69 0.98 33.72
N ALA A 149 -9.90 2.03 33.62
CA ALA A 149 -9.95 3.20 34.49
C ALA A 149 -10.05 4.48 33.67
N PHE A 150 -10.85 5.38 34.13
CA PHE A 150 -11.07 6.69 33.52
C PHE A 150 -10.56 7.76 34.51
N PRO A 151 -9.28 8.23 34.34
CA PRO A 151 -8.66 9.18 35.27
C PRO A 151 -9.39 10.53 35.33
N LYS A 152 -9.96 10.94 34.22
CA LYS A 152 -10.95 12.01 34.14
C LYS A 152 -12.29 11.38 33.84
N ASP A 153 -13.34 11.86 34.52
CA ASP A 153 -14.70 11.37 34.25
C ASP A 153 -15.15 11.75 32.83
N TYR A 154 -16.15 11.06 32.32
CA TYR A 154 -16.70 11.28 30.98
C TYR A 154 -18.20 11.60 31.05
N ASN A 155 -18.82 12.03 29.96
CA ASN A 155 -20.23 12.40 29.95
C ASN A 155 -21.14 11.17 29.92
N HIS A 156 -21.72 10.80 31.05
CA HIS A 156 -22.57 9.60 31.17
C HIS A 156 -23.90 9.65 30.38
N ASN A 157 -24.24 10.78 29.77
CA ASN A 157 -25.44 10.89 28.92
C ASN A 157 -25.24 10.39 27.48
N TYR A 158 -24.02 10.07 27.12
CA TYR A 158 -23.67 9.56 25.78
C TYR A 158 -23.00 8.20 25.87
N ASP A 159 -23.13 7.40 24.82
CA ASP A 159 -22.43 6.12 24.73
C ASP A 159 -20.91 6.35 24.82
N LEU A 160 -20.21 5.45 25.49
CA LEU A 160 -18.74 5.40 25.52
C LEU A 160 -18.27 4.17 24.74
N ILE A 161 -17.43 4.39 23.76
CA ILE A 161 -16.78 3.32 23.01
C ILE A 161 -15.35 3.15 23.56
N ILE A 162 -14.99 1.91 23.92
CA ILE A 162 -13.64 1.54 24.33
C ILE A 162 -13.07 0.65 23.23
N ASP A 163 -12.21 1.23 22.39
CA ASP A 163 -11.64 0.64 21.18
C ASP A 163 -10.10 0.66 21.27
N PRO A 164 -9.39 -0.46 21.19
CA PRO A 164 -7.94 -0.51 21.14
C PRO A 164 -7.42 -0.40 19.71
N THR A 165 -7.50 0.74 19.01
CA THR A 165 -7.41 0.66 17.56
C THR A 165 -6.39 1.47 16.80
N LEU A 166 -5.67 2.42 17.22
CA LEU A 166 -4.57 2.95 16.41
C LEU A 166 -3.28 2.28 16.84
N MET A 167 -2.64 1.49 15.98
CA MET A 167 -1.37 0.86 16.38
C MET A 167 -0.33 1.94 16.64
N PHE A 168 -0.06 2.81 15.68
CA PHE A 168 0.65 4.07 15.91
C PHE A 168 0.52 5.02 14.70
N ALA A 169 0.75 6.32 14.96
CA ALA A 169 1.06 7.33 13.95
C ALA A 169 2.19 8.21 14.49
N THR A 170 3.17 8.49 13.66
CA THR A 170 4.31 9.31 14.06
C THR A 170 4.78 10.18 12.90
N TYR A 171 5.44 11.30 13.23
CA TYR A 171 6.17 12.10 12.25
C TYR A 171 7.56 11.49 12.00
N SER A 172 8.14 11.77 10.83
CA SER A 172 9.51 11.35 10.51
C SER A 172 10.56 11.92 11.48
N GLY A 173 10.24 13.02 12.15
CA GLY A 173 11.19 13.75 13.01
C GLY A 173 12.21 14.57 12.21
N SER A 174 12.08 14.65 10.91
CA SER A 174 12.95 15.44 10.02
C SER A 174 12.79 16.95 10.26
N THR A 175 13.89 17.67 10.23
CA THR A 175 13.91 19.15 10.15
C THR A 175 14.08 19.65 8.71
N ALA A 176 14.42 18.75 7.77
CA ALA A 176 14.38 19.01 6.35
C ALA A 176 12.97 18.71 5.78
N ASN A 177 12.61 19.35 4.68
CA ASN A 177 11.43 18.97 3.94
C ASN A 177 11.58 17.53 3.46
N ASN A 178 10.54 16.74 3.63
CA ASN A 178 10.50 15.36 3.15
C ASN A 178 9.09 14.98 2.74
N PHE A 179 8.99 14.09 1.74
CA PHE A 179 7.73 13.56 1.23
C PHE A 179 7.81 12.04 1.21
N GLY A 180 6.83 11.36 1.84
CA GLY A 180 6.69 9.92 1.77
C GLY A 180 6.13 9.46 0.43
N TYR A 181 6.71 8.41 -0.14
CA TYR A 181 6.30 7.83 -1.41
C TYR A 181 5.81 6.40 -1.29
N SER A 182 6.49 5.59 -0.51
CA SER A 182 6.18 4.17 -0.39
C SER A 182 6.40 3.68 1.03
N ALA A 183 5.67 2.62 1.39
CA ALA A 183 5.84 1.94 2.66
C ALA A 183 5.61 0.44 2.49
N THR A 184 6.33 -0.35 3.30
CA THR A 184 6.17 -1.80 3.38
C THR A 184 6.42 -2.27 4.81
N PHE A 185 6.29 -3.57 5.07
CA PHE A 185 6.53 -4.15 6.38
C PHE A 185 7.25 -5.50 6.26
N ASP A 186 7.99 -5.89 7.30
CA ASP A 186 8.68 -7.16 7.34
C ASP A 186 7.86 -8.27 8.03
N SER A 187 8.45 -9.47 8.09
CA SER A 187 7.83 -10.66 8.70
C SER A 187 7.43 -10.49 10.18
N LYS A 188 7.97 -9.45 10.84
CA LYS A 188 7.68 -9.10 12.25
C LYS A 188 6.69 -7.95 12.37
N GLY A 189 6.24 -7.40 11.25
CA GLY A 189 5.36 -6.24 11.19
C GLY A 189 6.07 -4.90 11.46
N PHE A 190 7.38 -4.83 11.32
CA PHE A 190 8.10 -3.56 11.40
C PHE A 190 7.86 -2.74 10.13
N LEU A 191 7.51 -1.47 10.30
CA LEU A 191 7.21 -0.56 9.20
C LEU A 191 8.49 -0.02 8.58
N TYR A 192 8.57 -0.08 7.25
CA TYR A 192 9.55 0.64 6.45
C TYR A 192 8.86 1.78 5.71
N ALA A 193 9.47 2.95 5.71
CA ALA A 193 8.98 4.12 4.99
C ALA A 193 10.09 4.70 4.11
N GLY A 194 9.78 4.88 2.83
CA GLY A 194 10.64 5.54 1.84
C GLY A 194 10.19 6.97 1.58
N SER A 195 11.12 7.89 1.59
CA SER A 195 10.87 9.31 1.43
C SER A 195 11.91 9.94 0.50
N SER A 196 11.52 11.01 -0.19
CA SER A 196 12.48 11.96 -0.75
C SER A 196 12.79 13.04 0.30
N VAL A 197 14.05 13.40 0.47
CA VAL A 197 14.49 14.38 1.47
C VAL A 197 15.30 15.49 0.82
N PHE A 198 14.93 16.74 1.10
CA PHE A 198 15.48 17.96 0.49
C PHE A 198 16.50 18.62 1.43
N GLY A 199 17.64 17.97 1.63
CA GLY A 199 18.73 18.51 2.43
C GLY A 199 19.02 17.74 3.73
N THR A 200 19.91 18.32 4.53
CA THR A 200 20.31 17.75 5.81
C THR A 200 19.24 17.91 6.89
N GLY A 201 19.11 16.95 7.81
CA GLY A 201 18.20 17.04 8.95
C GLY A 201 17.17 15.92 9.05
N TYR A 202 17.24 14.93 8.18
CA TYR A 202 16.51 13.68 8.36
C TYR A 202 17.15 12.88 9.52
N PRO A 203 16.36 12.28 10.42
CA PRO A 203 16.88 11.62 11.60
C PRO A 203 17.56 10.29 11.21
N THR A 204 18.88 10.29 11.09
CA THR A 204 19.65 9.06 10.86
C THR A 204 20.06 8.41 12.18
N VAL A 205 20.16 7.08 12.18
CA VAL A 205 20.59 6.29 13.32
C VAL A 205 22.07 5.94 13.19
N LEU A 206 22.82 6.09 14.27
CA LEU A 206 24.25 5.77 14.28
C LEU A 206 24.49 4.29 13.90
N GLY A 207 25.32 4.07 12.91
CA GLY A 207 25.62 2.73 12.38
C GLY A 207 24.76 2.29 11.20
N SER A 208 23.77 3.09 10.77
CA SER A 208 23.07 2.89 9.50
C SER A 208 24.02 3.04 8.31
N TYR A 209 23.62 2.53 7.15
CA TYR A 209 24.42 2.47 5.94
C TYR A 209 25.04 3.83 5.58
N ASP A 210 24.23 4.89 5.48
CA ASP A 210 24.70 6.25 5.24
C ASP A 210 23.95 7.26 6.13
N GLY A 211 24.68 7.92 6.99
CA GLY A 211 24.17 8.98 7.86
C GLY A 211 24.26 10.38 7.23
N THR A 212 24.72 10.49 5.97
CA THR A 212 25.08 11.74 5.33
C THR A 212 24.15 12.02 4.16
N PHE A 213 23.63 13.24 4.08
CA PHE A 213 22.95 13.74 2.90
C PHE A 213 24.00 14.06 1.83
N ASN A 214 23.86 13.50 0.64
CA ASN A 214 24.83 13.59 -0.46
C ASN A 214 24.36 14.48 -1.62
N GLY A 215 23.05 14.74 -1.73
CA GLY A 215 22.46 15.44 -2.86
C GLY A 215 22.86 16.91 -2.99
N GLY A 216 22.81 17.37 -4.24
CA GLY A 216 22.82 18.80 -4.63
C GLY A 216 24.16 19.49 -4.77
N SER A 217 24.56 19.71 -6.01
CA SER A 217 25.54 20.74 -6.39
C SER A 217 24.82 21.83 -7.17
N GLY A 218 24.38 22.91 -6.52
CA GLY A 218 23.71 23.99 -7.23
C GLY A 218 22.89 24.92 -6.32
N LEU A 219 21.97 25.66 -6.92
CA LEU A 219 21.04 26.56 -6.19
C LEU A 219 19.92 25.78 -5.47
N SER A 220 19.72 24.50 -5.77
CA SER A 220 18.81 23.60 -5.06
C SER A 220 19.62 22.68 -4.13
N PRO A 221 19.13 22.36 -2.92
CA PRO A 221 19.85 21.48 -2.00
C PRO A 221 20.03 20.04 -2.51
N GLY A 222 19.36 19.64 -3.61
CA GLY A 222 19.29 18.27 -4.08
C GLY A 222 18.33 17.41 -3.29
N ILE A 223 18.15 16.16 -3.73
CA ILE A 223 17.23 15.21 -3.11
C ILE A 223 17.90 13.86 -2.98
N ASP A 224 17.91 13.28 -1.77
CA ASP A 224 18.28 11.88 -1.56
C ASP A 224 17.04 11.06 -1.19
N ILE A 225 17.08 9.75 -1.49
CA ILE A 225 16.18 8.78 -0.89
C ILE A 225 16.53 8.65 0.59
N ALA A 226 15.52 8.65 1.46
CA ALA A 226 15.68 8.31 2.86
C ALA A 226 14.78 7.15 3.23
N ILE A 227 15.33 6.20 3.98
CA ILE A 227 14.61 5.03 4.47
C ILE A 227 14.59 5.07 5.99
N SER A 228 13.41 4.83 6.56
CA SER A 228 13.23 4.65 8.00
C SER A 228 12.52 3.35 8.30
N LYS A 229 13.01 2.62 9.31
CA LYS A 229 12.38 1.42 9.86
C LYS A 229 11.93 1.68 11.28
N PHE A 230 10.65 1.44 11.56
CA PHE A 230 10.05 1.60 12.88
C PHE A 230 9.64 0.25 13.46
N ASP A 231 9.67 0.14 14.78
CA ASP A 231 9.09 -1.00 15.46
C ASP A 231 7.56 -1.03 15.31
N THR A 232 6.92 -2.15 15.62
CA THR A 232 5.45 -2.33 15.51
C THR A 232 4.64 -1.35 16.35
N THR A 233 5.27 -0.61 17.23
CA THR A 233 4.64 0.35 18.13
C THR A 233 4.86 1.81 17.70
N GLY A 234 5.71 2.04 16.69
CA GLY A 234 6.13 3.37 16.26
C GLY A 234 6.88 4.17 17.29
N THR A 235 7.27 3.52 18.40
CA THR A 235 7.98 4.18 19.51
C THR A 235 9.48 4.30 19.23
N PHE A 236 10.02 3.33 18.51
CA PHE A 236 11.45 3.27 18.23
C PHE A 236 11.71 3.32 16.72
N LEU A 237 12.53 4.28 16.33
CA LEU A 237 13.18 4.29 15.03
C LEU A 237 14.34 3.29 15.11
N LEU A 238 14.18 2.13 14.46
CA LEU A 238 15.16 1.04 14.52
C LEU A 238 16.40 1.35 13.71
N TYR A 239 16.20 1.85 12.50
CA TYR A 239 17.25 2.48 11.71
C TYR A 239 16.66 3.56 10.79
N SER A 240 17.53 4.45 10.33
CA SER A 240 17.21 5.41 9.28
C SER A 240 18.50 5.81 8.57
N THR A 241 18.45 5.85 7.25
CA THR A 241 19.62 6.05 6.38
C THR A 241 19.24 6.88 5.16
N TYR A 242 20.21 7.57 4.58
CA TYR A 242 20.13 8.11 3.24
C TYR A 242 20.63 7.08 2.22
N ILE A 243 20.18 7.20 0.98
CA ILE A 243 20.75 6.54 -0.20
C ILE A 243 20.68 7.54 -1.34
N GLY A 244 21.83 7.98 -1.83
CA GLY A 244 21.89 8.93 -2.92
C GLY A 244 23.30 9.24 -3.36
N GLY A 245 23.41 10.00 -4.43
CA GLY A 245 24.65 10.50 -4.97
C GLY A 245 24.74 12.03 -4.89
N ASN A 246 25.33 12.68 -5.86
CA ASN A 246 25.56 14.11 -5.87
C ASN A 246 24.52 14.90 -6.70
N SER A 247 23.43 14.28 -7.10
CA SER A 247 22.29 14.90 -7.83
C SER A 247 20.99 14.49 -7.15
N ASP A 248 19.90 14.33 -7.89
CA ASP A 248 18.59 14.06 -7.34
C ASP A 248 18.19 12.59 -7.49
N GLU A 249 17.65 12.01 -6.42
CA GLU A 249 17.09 10.66 -6.31
C GLU A 249 15.68 10.69 -5.76
N LEU A 250 14.79 9.88 -6.37
CA LEU A 250 13.42 9.70 -5.88
C LEU A 250 13.11 8.21 -5.70
N PRO A 251 12.53 7.80 -4.56
CA PRO A 251 12.04 6.44 -4.37
C PRO A 251 10.70 6.27 -5.09
N HIS A 252 10.46 5.09 -5.68
CA HIS A 252 9.18 4.73 -6.29
C HIS A 252 8.44 3.71 -5.44
N SER A 253 9.09 2.59 -5.12
CA SER A 253 8.47 1.48 -4.41
C SER A 253 9.45 0.74 -3.52
N LEU A 254 8.93 0.09 -2.49
CA LEU A 254 9.66 -0.65 -1.47
C LEU A 254 9.03 -2.03 -1.29
N ILE A 255 9.86 -3.07 -1.16
CA ILE A 255 9.43 -4.42 -0.81
C ILE A 255 10.45 -5.11 0.11
N VAL A 256 10.01 -5.98 1.00
CA VAL A 256 10.86 -6.74 1.90
C VAL A 256 10.85 -8.22 1.51
N ASN A 257 12.02 -8.84 1.41
CA ASN A 257 12.15 -10.26 1.08
C ASN A 257 11.96 -11.17 2.31
N ASN A 258 12.04 -12.50 2.08
CA ASN A 258 11.90 -13.51 3.13
C ASN A 258 13.03 -13.51 4.20
N PHE A 259 14.06 -12.67 4.04
CA PHE A 259 15.17 -12.47 4.97
C PHE A 259 15.05 -11.16 5.76
N ASP A 260 13.93 -10.45 5.64
CA ASP A 260 13.70 -9.10 6.17
C ASP A 260 14.64 -8.04 5.56
N GLU A 261 15.23 -8.28 4.37
CA GLU A 261 16.05 -7.33 3.63
C GLU A 261 15.16 -6.45 2.76
N LEU A 262 15.48 -5.16 2.68
CA LEU A 262 14.67 -4.16 1.98
C LEU A 262 15.16 -3.92 0.55
N PHE A 263 14.34 -4.19 -0.44
CA PHE A 263 14.54 -3.76 -1.82
C PHE A 263 13.87 -2.41 -2.08
N ILE A 264 14.57 -1.56 -2.80
CA ILE A 264 14.19 -0.18 -3.11
C ILE A 264 14.26 0.01 -4.60
N LEU A 265 13.16 0.38 -5.22
CA LEU A 265 13.10 0.89 -6.58
C LEU A 265 13.10 2.41 -6.54
N GLY A 266 13.88 3.05 -7.38
CA GLY A 266 13.91 4.49 -7.53
C GLY A 266 14.50 4.93 -8.86
N THR A 267 14.66 6.24 -9.01
CA THR A 267 15.37 6.87 -10.11
C THR A 267 16.47 7.76 -9.58
N THR A 268 17.54 7.89 -10.32
CA THR A 268 18.67 8.75 -10.00
C THR A 268 19.09 9.61 -11.17
N SER A 269 19.60 10.81 -10.90
CA SER A 269 20.36 11.67 -11.81
C SER A 269 21.85 11.68 -11.44
N SER A 270 22.26 10.88 -10.47
CA SER A 270 23.64 10.86 -9.94
C SER A 270 24.50 9.85 -10.65
N ILE A 271 25.55 10.31 -11.30
CA ILE A 271 26.58 9.44 -11.92
C ILE A 271 27.28 8.58 -10.84
N ASN A 272 27.34 9.07 -9.60
CA ASN A 272 27.96 8.41 -8.47
C ASN A 272 26.95 7.81 -7.48
N TYR A 273 25.73 7.47 -7.91
CA TYR A 273 24.81 6.70 -7.08
C TYR A 273 25.48 5.42 -6.58
N PRO A 274 25.29 5.03 -5.32
CA PRO A 274 25.99 3.88 -4.76
C PRO A 274 25.56 2.57 -5.44
N TYR A 275 26.53 1.86 -6.03
CA TYR A 275 26.36 0.54 -6.62
C TYR A 275 27.31 -0.48 -5.98
N THR A 276 27.04 -1.76 -6.12
CA THR A 276 27.87 -2.83 -5.54
C THR A 276 28.72 -3.52 -6.57
N THR A 277 29.88 -4.05 -6.14
CA THR A 277 30.75 -4.81 -7.02
C THR A 277 30.06 -6.06 -7.55
N GLY A 278 30.06 -6.25 -8.87
CA GLY A 278 29.42 -7.39 -9.52
C GLY A 278 27.91 -7.24 -9.76
N CYS A 279 27.34 -6.04 -9.55
CA CYS A 279 25.97 -5.73 -9.94
C CYS A 279 25.78 -5.89 -11.46
N TYR A 280 24.51 -5.89 -11.90
CA TYR A 280 24.16 -6.01 -13.31
C TYR A 280 24.82 -4.90 -14.15
N ASP A 281 24.61 -3.64 -13.76
CA ASP A 281 25.23 -2.48 -14.39
C ASP A 281 25.76 -1.50 -13.34
N SER A 282 27.04 -1.15 -13.47
CA SER A 282 27.73 -0.15 -12.65
C SER A 282 27.87 1.20 -13.35
N THR A 283 27.30 1.34 -14.55
CA THR A 283 27.43 2.52 -15.40
C THR A 283 26.12 3.30 -15.39
N TYR A 284 26.21 4.58 -15.06
CA TYR A 284 25.12 5.52 -15.27
C TYR A 284 25.03 5.89 -16.74
N ASN A 285 23.92 5.64 -17.40
CA ASN A 285 23.70 5.92 -18.81
C ASN A 285 23.01 7.27 -19.04
N GLY A 286 22.11 7.67 -18.11
CA GLY A 286 21.47 8.98 -18.07
C GLY A 286 20.50 9.22 -19.20
N GLY A 287 20.45 10.47 -19.68
CA GLY A 287 19.51 10.89 -20.73
C GLY A 287 19.58 12.39 -20.97
N THR A 288 18.49 12.94 -21.47
CA THR A 288 18.35 14.40 -21.60
C THR A 288 17.97 15.03 -20.26
N PRO A 289 18.53 16.21 -19.89
CA PRO A 289 18.13 16.90 -18.67
C PRO A 289 16.61 17.08 -18.58
N ASN A 290 16.04 16.75 -17.41
CA ASN A 290 14.62 16.87 -17.14
C ASN A 290 14.37 17.66 -15.86
N ASP A 291 13.78 18.84 -15.99
CA ASP A 291 13.49 19.75 -14.88
C ASP A 291 12.07 19.57 -14.35
N LEU A 292 11.96 18.92 -13.20
CA LEU A 292 10.71 18.68 -12.46
C LEU A 292 10.56 19.62 -11.25
N GLN A 293 11.36 20.69 -11.14
CA GLN A 293 11.39 21.56 -9.95
C GLN A 293 10.04 22.20 -9.62
N GLN A 294 9.23 22.55 -10.63
CA GLN A 294 7.91 23.16 -10.39
C GLN A 294 6.85 22.14 -9.92
N GLY A 295 7.13 20.84 -10.02
CA GLY A 295 6.28 19.76 -9.54
C GLY A 295 6.85 19.13 -8.28
N LEU A 296 7.79 18.21 -8.50
CA LEU A 296 8.40 17.39 -7.45
C LEU A 296 9.53 18.08 -6.69
N GLY A 297 10.00 19.22 -7.16
CA GLY A 297 11.21 19.86 -6.64
C GLY A 297 12.51 19.27 -7.13
N ALA A 298 12.46 18.22 -7.97
CA ALA A 298 13.61 17.49 -8.49
C ALA A 298 14.14 18.07 -9.80
N ASN A 299 15.45 17.95 -10.03
CA ASN A 299 16.11 18.35 -11.26
C ASN A 299 17.09 17.26 -11.72
N TYR A 300 16.71 16.50 -12.72
CA TYR A 300 17.50 15.43 -13.31
C TYR A 300 18.46 16.03 -14.36
N ILE A 301 19.50 16.69 -13.88
CA ILE A 301 20.45 17.46 -14.71
C ILE A 301 21.25 16.61 -15.70
N ASN A 302 21.38 15.33 -15.43
CA ASN A 302 22.09 14.37 -16.27
C ASN A 302 21.13 13.41 -17.00
N GLY A 303 19.81 13.64 -16.94
CA GLY A 303 18.81 12.64 -17.27
C GLY A 303 18.57 11.69 -16.11
N SER A 304 17.99 10.52 -16.36
CA SER A 304 17.65 9.56 -15.31
C SER A 304 17.86 8.12 -15.71
N ASP A 305 18.35 7.31 -14.75
CA ASP A 305 18.33 5.85 -14.80
C ASP A 305 17.45 5.30 -13.66
N ILE A 306 16.84 4.13 -13.90
CA ILE A 306 16.25 3.31 -12.84
C ILE A 306 17.38 2.80 -11.94
N VAL A 307 17.14 2.76 -10.65
CA VAL A 307 18.02 2.10 -9.68
C VAL A 307 17.25 1.09 -8.86
N ALA A 308 17.88 -0.06 -8.63
CA ALA A 308 17.40 -1.07 -7.68
C ALA A 308 18.48 -1.30 -6.62
N SER A 309 18.11 -1.21 -5.35
CA SER A 309 19.05 -1.34 -4.23
C SER A 309 18.47 -2.27 -3.16
N ASN A 310 19.34 -3.05 -2.51
CA ASN A 310 19.00 -3.96 -1.41
C ASN A 310 19.77 -3.58 -0.14
N LEU A 311 19.05 -3.22 0.91
CA LEU A 311 19.60 -2.94 2.25
C LEU A 311 19.42 -4.16 3.16
N SER A 312 20.43 -4.38 4.02
CA SER A 312 20.36 -5.39 5.08
C SER A 312 19.17 -5.14 6.02
N ALA A 313 18.66 -6.20 6.64
CA ALA A 313 17.51 -6.16 7.56
C ALA A 313 17.69 -5.18 8.73
N ASP A 314 18.93 -4.91 9.13
CA ASP A 314 19.32 -3.96 10.19
C ASP A 314 19.70 -2.57 9.66
N GLY A 315 19.67 -2.37 8.32
CA GLY A 315 19.96 -1.09 7.67
C GLY A 315 21.42 -0.63 7.73
N THR A 316 22.35 -1.54 8.06
CA THR A 316 23.78 -1.20 8.24
C THR A 316 24.62 -1.35 6.98
N ALA A 317 24.12 -2.08 5.98
CA ALA A 317 24.85 -2.39 4.76
C ALA A 317 23.98 -2.32 3.50
N LEU A 318 24.55 -1.82 2.41
CA LEU A 318 24.03 -1.97 1.06
C LEU A 318 24.52 -3.32 0.53
N LEU A 319 23.62 -4.29 0.42
CA LEU A 319 23.94 -5.67 0.02
C LEU A 319 24.08 -5.82 -1.48
N ALA A 320 23.21 -5.16 -2.24
CA ALA A 320 23.23 -5.12 -3.69
C ALA A 320 22.67 -3.77 -4.17
N SER A 321 23.20 -3.26 -5.28
CA SER A 321 22.69 -2.06 -5.93
C SER A 321 23.19 -1.95 -7.36
N THR A 322 22.32 -1.57 -8.29
CA THR A 322 22.59 -1.53 -9.72
C THR A 322 21.85 -0.39 -10.40
N PHE A 323 22.40 0.12 -11.48
CA PHE A 323 21.67 0.91 -12.47
C PHE A 323 20.94 -0.02 -13.45
N ILE A 324 19.85 0.47 -14.05
CA ILE A 324 19.13 -0.20 -15.13
C ILE A 324 18.60 0.89 -16.06
N GLY A 325 19.15 0.97 -17.28
CA GLY A 325 18.73 1.99 -18.23
C GLY A 325 19.43 1.87 -19.58
N GLY A 326 18.95 2.61 -20.55
CA GLY A 326 19.56 2.81 -21.85
C GLY A 326 20.10 4.23 -22.00
N SER A 327 20.12 4.76 -23.23
CA SER A 327 20.67 6.10 -23.51
C SER A 327 19.65 7.26 -23.35
N GLY A 328 18.38 6.95 -23.11
CA GLY A 328 17.31 7.92 -22.82
C GLY A 328 17.04 8.07 -21.33
N ASN A 329 16.00 8.80 -20.96
CA ASN A 329 15.55 8.87 -19.57
C ASN A 329 14.79 7.59 -19.21
N ASP A 330 15.15 6.95 -18.11
CA ASP A 330 14.54 5.73 -17.62
C ASP A 330 13.93 5.95 -16.23
N GLY A 331 12.74 5.37 -16.00
CA GLY A 331 12.03 5.45 -14.75
C GLY A 331 11.17 6.71 -14.56
N LEU A 332 11.20 7.66 -15.49
CA LEU A 332 10.40 8.89 -15.40
C LEU A 332 9.30 8.94 -16.45
N ASN A 333 8.05 9.06 -16.02
CA ASN A 333 6.90 9.32 -16.88
C ASN A 333 6.78 10.84 -17.16
N SER A 334 7.82 11.41 -17.78
CA SER A 334 7.85 12.81 -18.18
C SER A 334 8.77 12.99 -19.37
N THR A 335 8.21 13.36 -20.51
CA THR A 335 8.93 13.51 -21.77
C THR A 335 9.35 14.94 -22.08
N HIS A 336 8.82 15.93 -21.35
CA HIS A 336 9.05 17.35 -21.61
C HIS A 336 9.21 18.14 -20.31
N VAL A 337 9.98 19.24 -20.39
CA VAL A 337 10.07 20.19 -19.29
C VAL A 337 8.68 20.67 -18.85
N PHE A 338 8.52 20.91 -17.58
CA PHE A 338 7.26 21.19 -16.88
C PHE A 338 6.37 22.26 -17.54
N THR A 339 6.94 23.21 -18.28
CA THR A 339 6.22 24.32 -18.91
C THR A 339 5.24 23.90 -20.02
N ASN A 340 5.25 22.64 -20.45
CA ASN A 340 4.35 22.16 -21.50
C ASN A 340 3.65 20.84 -21.12
N CYS A 341 2.86 20.88 -20.05
CA CYS A 341 2.10 19.73 -19.53
C CYS A 341 1.13 19.10 -20.56
N ALA A 342 0.76 19.84 -21.62
CA ALA A 342 -0.09 19.31 -22.68
C ALA A 342 0.58 18.18 -23.49
N LEU A 343 1.92 18.10 -23.43
CA LEU A 343 2.70 17.05 -24.11
C LEU A 343 2.91 15.83 -23.22
N ASN A 344 2.79 15.95 -21.90
CA ASN A 344 2.86 14.83 -20.96
C ASN A 344 1.47 14.23 -20.76
N VAL A 345 1.01 13.44 -21.72
CA VAL A 345 -0.38 12.96 -21.80
C VAL A 345 -0.77 12.03 -20.64
N LEU A 346 0.20 11.30 -20.08
CA LEU A 346 0.01 10.37 -18.97
C LEU A 346 0.23 11.04 -17.60
N LYS A 347 0.61 12.33 -17.56
CA LYS A 347 0.73 13.08 -16.33
C LYS A 347 -0.59 13.81 -16.04
N TYR A 348 -1.23 13.50 -14.95
CA TYR A 348 -2.46 14.14 -14.52
C TYR A 348 -2.42 14.66 -13.09
N ASN A 349 -1.73 13.96 -12.19
CA ASN A 349 -1.56 14.32 -10.78
C ASN A 349 -0.13 14.76 -10.48
N TYR A 350 0.02 15.33 -9.29
CA TYR A 350 1.34 15.46 -8.66
C TYR A 350 1.96 14.06 -8.47
N ALA A 351 3.24 13.93 -8.77
CA ALA A 351 4.02 12.68 -8.66
C ALA A 351 3.66 11.57 -9.66
N ASP A 352 2.84 11.83 -10.70
CA ASP A 352 2.65 10.85 -11.77
C ASP A 352 3.94 10.59 -12.57
N GLU A 353 4.95 11.49 -12.45
CA GLU A 353 6.24 11.33 -13.11
C GLU A 353 7.09 10.19 -12.59
N ILE A 354 6.83 9.72 -11.37
CA ILE A 354 7.69 8.76 -10.66
C ILE A 354 6.91 7.50 -10.26
N ARG A 355 6.04 7.04 -11.13
CA ARG A 355 5.33 5.78 -10.88
C ARG A 355 6.14 4.59 -11.36
N GLY A 356 6.04 3.51 -10.64
CA GLY A 356 6.68 2.23 -10.88
C GLY A 356 6.65 1.39 -9.62
N GLU A 357 6.67 0.09 -9.75
CA GLU A 357 6.56 -0.83 -8.63
C GLU A 357 7.61 -1.93 -8.67
N ILE A 358 8.00 -2.40 -7.50
CA ILE A 358 8.87 -3.54 -7.27
C ILE A 358 8.14 -4.59 -6.45
N ASP A 359 8.20 -5.85 -6.86
CA ASP A 359 7.65 -6.99 -6.12
C ASP A 359 8.61 -8.18 -6.17
N ILE A 360 8.37 -9.20 -5.37
CA ILE A 360 9.28 -10.32 -5.13
C ILE A 360 8.51 -11.64 -5.17
N ASP A 361 9.00 -12.63 -5.96
CA ASP A 361 8.46 -13.97 -5.92
C ASP A 361 8.97 -14.78 -4.69
N GLU A 362 8.39 -15.94 -4.45
CA GLU A 362 8.78 -16.82 -3.33
C GLU A 362 10.25 -17.29 -3.36
N ASN A 363 10.93 -17.17 -4.52
CA ASN A 363 12.34 -17.46 -4.70
C ASN A 363 13.22 -16.21 -4.50
N ASN A 364 12.61 -15.08 -4.11
CA ASN A 364 13.21 -13.76 -4.00
C ASN A 364 13.75 -13.21 -5.34
N ASN A 365 13.22 -13.63 -6.49
CA ASN A 365 13.48 -12.91 -7.74
C ASN A 365 12.68 -11.59 -7.72
N ILE A 366 13.33 -10.56 -8.23
CA ILE A 366 12.80 -9.20 -8.22
C ILE A 366 12.08 -8.93 -9.53
N TYR A 367 10.87 -8.41 -9.46
CA TYR A 367 10.12 -7.93 -10.61
C TYR A 367 9.97 -6.42 -10.49
N ILE A 368 10.17 -5.72 -11.57
CA ILE A 368 10.02 -4.26 -11.67
C ILE A 368 9.13 -3.95 -12.87
N VAL A 369 8.17 -3.06 -12.68
CA VAL A 369 7.47 -2.37 -13.75
C VAL A 369 7.78 -0.88 -13.66
N SER A 370 8.04 -0.24 -14.79
CA SER A 370 8.36 1.17 -14.89
C SER A 370 8.14 1.66 -16.32
N CYS A 371 8.85 2.72 -16.73
CA CYS A 371 8.82 3.26 -18.08
C CYS A 371 10.21 3.67 -18.55
N THR A 372 10.36 3.83 -19.87
CA THR A 372 11.64 4.20 -20.51
C THR A 372 11.42 5.09 -21.73
N GLN A 373 12.36 6.01 -21.97
CA GLN A 373 12.50 6.74 -23.23
C GLN A 373 13.66 6.15 -24.09
N SER A 374 14.28 5.07 -23.63
CA SER A 374 15.42 4.44 -24.28
C SER A 374 14.97 3.40 -25.30
N ASN A 375 15.25 3.61 -26.56
CA ASN A 375 15.04 2.59 -27.60
C ASN A 375 16.13 1.49 -27.59
N ASP A 376 17.14 1.66 -26.79
CA ASP A 376 18.25 0.75 -26.51
C ASP A 376 18.23 0.25 -25.05
N PHE A 377 17.06 0.30 -24.39
CA PHE A 377 16.89 -0.27 -23.05
C PHE A 377 17.34 -1.74 -23.03
N PRO A 378 18.00 -2.23 -21.96
CA PRO A 378 18.54 -3.59 -21.92
C PRO A 378 17.43 -4.64 -21.94
N ILE A 379 17.17 -5.22 -23.10
CA ILE A 379 16.21 -6.31 -23.30
C ILE A 379 16.94 -7.64 -23.30
N VAL A 380 16.52 -8.54 -22.40
CA VAL A 380 17.15 -9.84 -22.17
C VAL A 380 16.11 -10.95 -22.32
N GLY A 381 16.50 -12.04 -22.98
CA GLY A 381 15.65 -13.21 -23.18
C GLY A 381 14.88 -13.21 -24.49
N ASN A 382 14.07 -14.27 -24.68
CA ASN A 382 13.10 -14.34 -25.76
C ASN A 382 11.76 -13.85 -25.20
N VAL A 383 11.45 -12.58 -25.42
CA VAL A 383 10.34 -11.88 -24.76
C VAL A 383 9.26 -11.47 -25.75
N PHE A 384 8.08 -11.14 -25.22
CA PHE A 384 6.90 -10.81 -26.04
C PHE A 384 7.09 -9.52 -26.86
N GLN A 385 7.84 -8.51 -26.34
CA GLN A 385 8.10 -7.25 -27.05
C GLN A 385 9.57 -6.84 -26.93
N PRO A 386 10.43 -7.32 -27.88
CA PRO A 386 11.86 -7.05 -27.81
C PRO A 386 12.29 -5.65 -28.31
N SER A 387 11.35 -4.87 -28.84
CA SER A 387 11.63 -3.57 -29.44
C SER A 387 10.69 -2.50 -28.89
N PHE A 388 11.23 -1.29 -28.78
CA PHE A 388 10.47 -0.09 -28.44
C PHE A 388 9.27 0.08 -29.41
N GLY A 389 8.07 0.29 -28.86
CA GLY A 389 6.82 0.34 -29.61
C GLY A 389 6.67 1.64 -30.39
N GLY A 390 7.04 2.75 -29.79
CA GLY A 390 6.92 4.06 -30.43
C GLY A 390 6.71 5.23 -29.46
N GLY A 391 6.38 6.40 -30.02
CA GLY A 391 6.24 7.59 -29.20
C GLY A 391 7.55 8.03 -28.53
N ASP A 392 7.43 8.68 -27.38
CA ASP A 392 8.58 9.12 -26.59
C ASP A 392 8.78 8.27 -25.32
N LEU A 393 7.85 7.36 -24.99
CA LEU A 393 7.82 6.62 -23.73
C LEU A 393 7.10 5.28 -23.88
N ASP A 394 7.74 4.18 -23.48
CA ASP A 394 7.14 2.86 -23.33
C ASP A 394 7.22 2.36 -21.89
N GLY A 395 6.30 1.50 -21.48
CA GLY A 395 6.45 0.68 -20.30
C GLY A 395 7.60 -0.30 -20.44
N VAL A 396 8.23 -0.67 -19.32
CA VAL A 396 9.22 -1.74 -19.22
C VAL A 396 8.93 -2.66 -18.06
N ILE A 397 9.22 -3.94 -18.27
CA ILE A 397 9.09 -4.98 -17.27
C ILE A 397 10.42 -5.69 -17.17
N ILE A 398 10.91 -5.89 -15.95
CA ILE A 398 12.23 -6.43 -15.69
C ILE A 398 12.12 -7.49 -14.60
N LYS A 399 12.73 -8.64 -14.83
CA LYS A 399 12.94 -9.66 -13.80
C LYS A 399 14.42 -9.84 -13.54
N LEU A 400 14.85 -9.65 -12.29
CA LEU A 400 16.24 -9.83 -11.85
C LEU A 400 16.36 -10.96 -10.85
N ASP A 401 17.58 -11.47 -10.69
CA ASP A 401 17.92 -12.30 -9.56
C ASP A 401 17.96 -11.49 -8.25
N ASN A 402 17.89 -12.16 -7.10
CA ASN A 402 17.88 -11.52 -5.78
C ASN A 402 19.21 -10.81 -5.41
N SER A 403 20.27 -11.05 -6.16
CA SER A 403 21.56 -10.40 -5.97
C SER A 403 21.76 -9.15 -6.83
N LEU A 404 20.78 -8.81 -7.68
CA LEU A 404 20.82 -7.72 -8.64
C LEU A 404 22.05 -7.79 -9.59
N GLN A 405 22.52 -9.01 -9.88
CA GLN A 405 23.67 -9.25 -10.74
C GLN A 405 23.27 -9.61 -12.17
N ASN A 406 22.08 -10.18 -12.36
CA ASN A 406 21.62 -10.60 -13.67
C ASN A 406 20.17 -10.21 -13.90
N ILE A 407 19.86 -9.63 -15.05
CA ILE A 407 18.50 -9.61 -15.59
C ILE A 407 18.19 -11.02 -16.11
N ILE A 408 17.14 -11.63 -15.58
CA ILE A 408 16.64 -12.95 -16.01
C ILE A 408 15.90 -12.80 -17.34
N TRP A 409 15.02 -11.80 -17.41
CA TRP A 409 14.40 -11.33 -18.64
C TRP A 409 13.93 -9.88 -18.48
N SER A 410 13.79 -9.17 -19.59
CA SER A 410 13.19 -7.83 -19.64
C SER A 410 12.49 -7.59 -20.96
N SER A 411 11.40 -6.83 -20.97
CA SER A 411 10.60 -6.54 -22.16
C SER A 411 10.07 -5.13 -22.14
N TYR A 412 9.92 -4.52 -23.30
CA TYR A 412 9.03 -3.37 -23.45
C TYR A 412 7.58 -3.80 -23.31
N PHE A 413 6.70 -2.84 -23.04
CA PHE A 413 5.25 -2.96 -23.12
C PHE A 413 4.68 -1.62 -23.56
N GLY A 414 4.27 -1.52 -24.81
CA GLY A 414 3.74 -0.29 -25.37
C GLY A 414 3.29 -0.43 -26.82
N GLY A 415 2.65 0.62 -27.31
CA GLY A 415 2.20 0.77 -28.69
C GLY A 415 2.95 1.88 -29.42
N GLU A 416 2.26 2.58 -30.34
CA GLU A 416 2.90 3.56 -31.22
C GLU A 416 3.02 4.97 -30.59
N LYS A 417 2.51 5.20 -29.37
CA LYS A 417 2.56 6.50 -28.69
C LYS A 417 3.22 6.37 -27.32
N HIS A 418 2.63 6.98 -26.27
CA HIS A 418 3.21 6.98 -24.92
C HIS A 418 2.52 5.94 -24.05
N ASP A 419 3.31 5.10 -23.42
CA ASP A 419 2.87 4.02 -22.56
C ASP A 419 3.72 3.97 -21.29
N ALA A 420 3.11 3.73 -20.13
CA ALA A 420 3.84 3.63 -18.86
C ALA A 420 3.23 2.56 -17.97
N GLY A 421 4.08 1.72 -17.39
CA GLY A 421 3.71 0.77 -16.36
C GLY A 421 3.83 1.39 -14.98
N TYR A 422 2.83 1.15 -14.10
CA TYR A 422 2.77 1.76 -12.77
C TYR A 422 2.78 0.77 -11.65
N SER A 423 2.12 -0.37 -11.80
CA SER A 423 1.95 -1.37 -10.75
C SER A 423 1.99 -2.77 -11.32
N LEU A 424 2.45 -3.71 -10.50
CA LEU A 424 2.48 -5.13 -10.81
C LEU A 424 2.05 -5.97 -9.61
N ALA A 425 1.52 -7.17 -9.90
CA ALA A 425 1.23 -8.19 -8.90
C ALA A 425 1.59 -9.57 -9.45
N ILE A 426 2.08 -10.45 -8.59
CA ILE A 426 2.53 -11.81 -8.95
C ILE A 426 1.45 -12.80 -8.51
N ASP A 427 0.94 -13.64 -9.42
CA ASP A 427 -0.05 -14.64 -9.12
C ASP A 427 0.56 -15.94 -8.53
N SER A 428 -0.31 -16.88 -8.16
CA SER A 428 0.08 -18.17 -7.58
C SER A 428 0.89 -19.06 -8.53
N LYS A 429 0.86 -18.79 -9.84
CA LYS A 429 1.64 -19.49 -10.89
C LYS A 429 2.95 -18.79 -11.19
N LYS A 430 3.19 -17.60 -10.59
CA LYS A 430 4.29 -16.68 -10.84
C LYS A 430 4.17 -15.91 -12.16
N ASP A 431 2.99 -15.97 -12.79
CA ASP A 431 2.65 -15.06 -13.87
C ASP A 431 2.42 -13.66 -13.27
N ILE A 432 2.52 -12.63 -14.06
CA ILE A 432 2.43 -11.26 -13.54
C ILE A 432 1.29 -10.49 -14.20
N TYR A 433 0.56 -9.76 -13.37
CA TYR A 433 -0.34 -8.72 -13.83
C TYR A 433 0.37 -7.38 -13.76
N ILE A 434 0.25 -6.58 -14.81
CA ILE A 434 0.74 -5.20 -14.83
C ILE A 434 -0.38 -4.26 -15.21
N THR A 435 -0.32 -3.02 -14.71
CA THR A 435 -1.26 -1.98 -15.08
C THR A 435 -0.57 -0.62 -15.22
N GLY A 436 -1.22 0.31 -15.91
CA GLY A 436 -0.67 1.64 -16.13
C GLY A 436 -1.57 2.55 -16.94
N GLY A 437 -0.95 3.47 -17.66
CA GLY A 437 -1.57 4.39 -18.58
C GLY A 437 -1.02 4.26 -20.00
N THR A 438 -1.88 4.46 -20.98
CA THR A 438 -1.55 4.44 -22.41
C THR A 438 -2.34 5.53 -23.15
N ASN A 439 -1.74 6.09 -24.19
CA ASN A 439 -2.51 6.80 -25.23
C ASN A 439 -2.32 6.20 -26.64
N SER A 440 -1.72 5.00 -26.69
CA SER A 440 -1.56 4.23 -27.92
C SER A 440 -2.88 3.59 -28.37
N ASP A 441 -3.17 3.66 -29.65
CA ASP A 441 -4.33 2.97 -30.26
C ASP A 441 -4.02 1.51 -30.60
N SER A 442 -2.74 1.10 -30.55
CA SER A 442 -2.23 -0.22 -30.95
C SER A 442 -1.52 -0.98 -29.83
N LEU A 443 -1.90 -0.72 -28.57
CA LEU A 443 -1.42 -1.56 -27.47
C LEU A 443 -1.76 -3.04 -27.74
N VAL A 444 -0.84 -3.94 -27.42
CA VAL A 444 -1.05 -5.37 -27.64
C VAL A 444 -2.20 -5.87 -26.75
N THR A 445 -3.34 -6.17 -27.34
CA THR A 445 -4.50 -6.78 -26.67
C THR A 445 -4.72 -8.20 -27.19
N THR A 446 -5.45 -9.00 -26.44
CA THR A 446 -5.79 -10.39 -26.80
C THR A 446 -7.27 -10.55 -27.11
N PRO A 447 -7.66 -11.51 -27.97
CA PRO A 447 -9.07 -11.74 -28.27
C PRO A 447 -9.87 -12.21 -27.05
N GLY A 448 -11.09 -11.70 -26.90
CA GLY A 448 -12.02 -12.16 -25.88
C GLY A 448 -11.94 -11.44 -24.54
N VAL A 449 -11.05 -10.47 -24.39
CA VAL A 449 -10.94 -9.62 -23.19
C VAL A 449 -12.01 -8.53 -23.13
N VAL A 450 -12.05 -7.78 -22.02
CA VAL A 450 -13.05 -6.72 -21.77
C VAL A 450 -13.08 -5.70 -22.90
N ASP A 451 -11.93 -5.17 -23.34
CA ASP A 451 -11.84 -4.28 -24.49
C ASP A 451 -10.53 -4.44 -25.27
N THR A 452 -10.66 -4.66 -26.57
CA THR A 452 -9.50 -4.84 -27.47
C THR A 452 -9.10 -3.57 -28.19
N ASN A 453 -9.84 -2.48 -28.04
CA ASN A 453 -9.61 -1.22 -28.73
C ASN A 453 -9.39 -0.09 -27.73
N ALA A 454 -8.59 0.90 -28.12
CA ALA A 454 -8.48 2.12 -27.37
C ALA A 454 -9.86 2.78 -27.19
N LEU A 455 -10.13 3.22 -25.95
CA LEU A 455 -11.43 3.79 -25.57
C LEU A 455 -11.53 5.27 -25.95
N GLY A 456 -10.37 5.92 -26.11
CA GLY A 456 -10.25 7.29 -26.58
C GLY A 456 -9.95 8.29 -25.48
N GLY A 457 -10.11 9.57 -25.79
CA GLY A 457 -9.80 10.65 -24.86
C GLY A 457 -8.31 11.00 -24.81
N ARG A 458 -7.82 11.36 -23.62
CA ARG A 458 -6.43 11.77 -23.41
C ARG A 458 -5.52 10.55 -23.20
N SER A 459 -5.98 9.62 -22.40
CA SER A 459 -5.31 8.36 -22.10
C SER A 459 -6.32 7.34 -21.59
N ASP A 460 -6.00 6.08 -21.72
CA ASP A 460 -6.72 4.93 -21.20
C ASP A 460 -5.89 4.23 -20.14
N GLY A 461 -6.53 3.57 -19.19
CA GLY A 461 -5.90 2.53 -18.38
C GLY A 461 -5.71 1.26 -19.19
N PHE A 462 -4.86 0.38 -18.73
CA PHE A 462 -4.73 -0.99 -19.24
C PHE A 462 -4.44 -1.96 -18.10
N ILE A 463 -4.67 -3.24 -18.36
CA ILE A 463 -4.15 -4.34 -17.57
C ILE A 463 -3.70 -5.46 -18.50
N ALA A 464 -2.55 -6.06 -18.18
CA ALA A 464 -2.03 -7.21 -18.94
C ALA A 464 -1.56 -8.30 -17.97
N HIS A 465 -1.85 -9.56 -18.32
CA HIS A 465 -1.42 -10.78 -17.66
C HIS A 465 -0.32 -11.41 -18.53
N ILE A 466 0.85 -11.62 -17.97
CA ILE A 466 2.07 -11.99 -18.68
C ILE A 466 2.64 -13.25 -18.04
N GLU A 467 3.05 -14.22 -18.85
CA GLU A 467 3.69 -15.46 -18.41
C GLU A 467 4.97 -15.19 -17.61
N ALA A 468 5.22 -15.98 -16.57
CA ALA A 468 6.38 -15.88 -15.67
C ALA A 468 7.75 -15.80 -16.36
N GLY A 469 7.88 -16.39 -17.56
CA GLY A 469 9.08 -16.35 -18.41
C GLY A 469 9.19 -15.12 -19.30
N GLY A 470 8.20 -14.24 -19.35
CA GLY A 470 8.18 -13.04 -20.16
C GLY A 470 8.06 -13.29 -21.67
N GLN A 471 7.70 -14.52 -22.10
CA GLN A 471 7.68 -14.87 -23.52
C GLN A 471 6.34 -14.54 -24.19
N GLN A 472 5.25 -14.55 -23.42
CA GLN A 472 3.89 -14.39 -23.93
C GLN A 472 3.06 -13.48 -23.05
N ILE A 473 2.20 -12.69 -23.68
CA ILE A 473 1.04 -12.06 -23.06
C ILE A 473 -0.08 -13.08 -23.05
N ILE A 474 -0.55 -13.46 -21.86
CA ILE A 474 -1.66 -14.41 -21.68
C ILE A 474 -2.97 -13.71 -22.02
N SER A 475 -3.21 -12.55 -21.42
CA SER A 475 -4.33 -11.67 -21.71
C SER A 475 -3.95 -10.21 -21.51
N SER A 476 -4.54 -9.31 -22.31
CA SER A 476 -4.31 -7.87 -22.19
C SER A 476 -5.49 -7.08 -22.72
N THR A 477 -5.93 -6.06 -22.00
CA THR A 477 -7.11 -5.24 -22.29
C THR A 477 -6.88 -3.77 -21.98
N TYR A 478 -7.49 -2.88 -22.75
CA TYR A 478 -7.74 -1.51 -22.30
C TYR A 478 -8.77 -1.50 -21.17
N TYR A 479 -8.72 -0.49 -20.31
CA TYR A 479 -9.68 -0.33 -19.23
C TYR A 479 -9.95 1.15 -18.92
N GLY A 480 -11.21 1.57 -18.98
CA GLY A 480 -11.59 2.95 -18.70
C GLY A 480 -12.88 3.40 -19.38
N SER A 481 -12.86 4.62 -19.88
CA SER A 481 -13.98 5.33 -20.52
C SER A 481 -13.49 6.11 -21.75
N PRO A 482 -14.38 6.66 -22.61
CA PRO A 482 -13.95 7.48 -23.74
C PRO A 482 -13.35 8.87 -23.38
N THR A 483 -12.78 9.03 -22.19
CA THR A 483 -12.18 10.29 -21.74
C THR A 483 -10.76 10.04 -21.17
N TYR A 484 -10.39 10.70 -20.05
CA TYR A 484 -9.15 10.42 -19.36
C TYR A 484 -9.36 9.28 -18.37
N ASP A 485 -8.53 8.26 -18.46
CA ASP A 485 -8.46 7.17 -17.51
C ASP A 485 -7.01 6.74 -17.29
N GLN A 486 -6.68 6.32 -16.07
CA GLN A 486 -5.43 5.62 -15.76
C GLN A 486 -5.67 4.62 -14.64
N SER A 487 -5.06 3.45 -14.75
CA SER A 487 -5.06 2.41 -13.71
C SER A 487 -3.74 2.47 -12.96
N TYR A 488 -3.76 2.92 -11.70
CA TYR A 488 -2.54 3.17 -10.94
C TYR A 488 -2.03 1.98 -10.16
N PHE A 489 -2.92 1.08 -9.73
CA PHE A 489 -2.57 -0.09 -8.93
C PHE A 489 -3.31 -1.32 -9.39
N VAL A 490 -2.62 -2.46 -9.33
CA VAL A 490 -3.19 -3.80 -9.42
C VAL A 490 -2.79 -4.60 -8.19
N GLN A 491 -3.75 -5.29 -7.58
CA GLN A 491 -3.55 -6.25 -6.49
C GLN A 491 -4.37 -7.50 -6.80
N LEU A 492 -3.95 -8.65 -6.29
CA LEU A 492 -4.66 -9.91 -6.49
C LEU A 492 -5.35 -10.33 -5.20
N ASP A 493 -6.54 -10.94 -5.34
CA ASP A 493 -7.15 -11.67 -4.24
C ASP A 493 -6.62 -13.11 -4.14
N THR A 494 -7.11 -13.87 -3.18
CA THR A 494 -6.67 -15.26 -2.95
C THR A 494 -7.06 -16.25 -4.06
N GLU A 495 -7.86 -15.81 -5.04
CA GLU A 495 -8.24 -16.56 -6.23
C GLU A 495 -7.51 -16.07 -7.50
N ASP A 496 -6.45 -15.28 -7.34
CA ASP A 496 -5.66 -14.64 -8.41
C ASP A 496 -6.50 -13.70 -9.31
N ARG A 497 -7.61 -13.14 -8.80
CA ARG A 497 -8.41 -12.18 -9.57
C ARG A 497 -7.85 -10.76 -9.37
N PRO A 498 -7.59 -10.02 -10.46
CA PRO A 498 -7.02 -8.69 -10.35
C PRO A 498 -8.05 -7.64 -9.90
N HIS A 499 -7.64 -6.85 -8.93
CA HIS A 499 -8.30 -5.66 -8.45
C HIS A 499 -7.53 -4.43 -8.92
N LEU A 500 -8.19 -3.53 -9.60
CA LEU A 500 -7.63 -2.28 -10.09
C LEU A 500 -8.08 -1.10 -9.21
N CYS A 501 -7.17 -0.18 -8.95
CA CYS A 501 -7.51 1.14 -8.43
C CYS A 501 -6.96 2.21 -9.37
N GLY A 502 -7.81 3.13 -9.80
CA GLY A 502 -7.45 4.13 -10.78
C GLY A 502 -8.31 5.38 -10.74
N GLN A 503 -8.15 6.19 -11.76
CA GLN A 503 -8.86 7.46 -11.94
C GLN A 503 -9.57 7.51 -13.28
N THR A 504 -10.71 8.19 -13.30
CA THR A 504 -11.47 8.52 -14.51
C THR A 504 -12.10 9.89 -14.37
N VAL A 505 -12.15 10.66 -15.45
CA VAL A 505 -12.99 11.88 -15.52
C VAL A 505 -14.25 11.62 -16.34
N GLY A 506 -14.43 10.40 -16.85
CA GLY A 506 -15.59 9.99 -17.63
C GLY A 506 -16.80 9.71 -16.78
N SER A 507 -17.98 10.10 -17.24
CA SER A 507 -19.26 9.66 -16.69
C SER A 507 -19.70 8.29 -17.20
N SER A 508 -19.03 7.77 -18.22
CA SER A 508 -19.41 6.54 -18.95
C SER A 508 -18.76 5.26 -18.41
N LEU A 509 -17.85 5.34 -17.42
CA LEU A 509 -17.43 4.14 -16.70
C LEU A 509 -18.59 3.69 -15.78
N GLU A 510 -19.32 2.70 -16.22
CA GLU A 510 -20.53 2.21 -15.55
C GLU A 510 -20.19 1.41 -14.29
N LEU A 511 -21.05 1.52 -13.29
CA LEU A 511 -21.00 0.64 -12.12
C LEU A 511 -21.45 -0.77 -12.51
N VAL A 512 -20.75 -1.78 -12.03
CA VAL A 512 -21.08 -3.19 -12.26
C VAL A 512 -21.23 -3.89 -10.90
N GLY A 513 -22.23 -4.75 -10.77
CA GLY A 513 -22.48 -5.52 -9.55
C GLY A 513 -23.24 -4.75 -8.48
N ASP A 514 -23.47 -5.42 -7.34
CA ASP A 514 -24.06 -4.81 -6.14
C ASP A 514 -22.93 -4.24 -5.28
N VAL A 515 -22.57 -2.99 -5.54
CA VAL A 515 -21.39 -2.33 -4.99
C VAL A 515 -21.76 -1.11 -4.15
N TYR A 516 -20.88 -0.73 -3.25
CA TYR A 516 -20.96 0.55 -2.57
C TYR A 516 -20.81 1.68 -3.61
N ALA A 517 -21.87 2.40 -3.85
CA ALA A 517 -21.90 3.50 -4.80
C ALA A 517 -22.30 4.79 -4.09
N ALA A 518 -21.35 5.42 -3.36
CA ALA A 518 -21.60 6.74 -2.80
C ALA A 518 -21.86 7.76 -3.90
N ASN A 519 -21.21 7.59 -5.05
CA ASN A 519 -21.38 8.47 -6.21
C ASN A 519 -20.99 7.78 -7.53
N PRO A 520 -21.94 7.51 -8.41
CA PRO A 520 -21.67 6.85 -9.69
C PRO A 520 -20.76 7.67 -10.64
N ASN A 521 -20.52 8.94 -10.34
CA ASN A 521 -19.66 9.83 -11.13
C ASN A 521 -18.38 10.25 -10.38
N GLY A 522 -18.01 9.57 -9.29
CA GLY A 522 -16.76 9.81 -8.59
C GLY A 522 -15.54 9.59 -9.50
N SER A 523 -14.45 10.27 -9.23
CA SER A 523 -13.25 10.24 -10.09
C SER A 523 -12.28 9.09 -9.76
N THR A 524 -12.39 8.48 -8.61
CA THR A 524 -11.59 7.30 -8.24
C THR A 524 -12.42 6.05 -8.46
N PHE A 525 -11.94 5.10 -9.24
CA PHE A 525 -12.59 3.81 -9.41
C PHE A 525 -11.81 2.69 -8.73
N VAL A 526 -12.54 1.68 -8.30
CA VAL A 526 -12.02 0.36 -7.93
C VAL A 526 -12.82 -0.67 -8.70
N ALA A 527 -12.12 -1.61 -9.33
CA ALA A 527 -12.73 -2.65 -10.14
C ALA A 527 -12.08 -3.99 -9.86
N ARG A 528 -12.85 -5.08 -9.95
CA ARG A 528 -12.32 -6.44 -10.01
C ARG A 528 -12.67 -7.04 -11.37
N LEU A 529 -11.67 -7.65 -12.00
CA LEU A 529 -11.83 -8.38 -13.24
C LEU A 529 -11.66 -9.88 -13.00
N SER A 530 -12.15 -10.69 -13.94
CA SER A 530 -11.83 -12.11 -14.02
C SER A 530 -10.32 -12.31 -14.21
N ALA A 531 -9.77 -13.44 -13.79
CA ALA A 531 -8.35 -13.76 -13.95
C ALA A 531 -7.91 -13.79 -15.44
N ASP A 532 -8.80 -14.15 -16.34
CA ASP A 532 -8.55 -14.17 -17.79
C ASP A 532 -8.77 -12.79 -18.47
N LEU A 533 -9.17 -11.77 -17.71
CA LEU A 533 -9.49 -10.40 -18.17
C LEU A 533 -10.62 -10.33 -19.20
N ASP A 534 -11.50 -11.32 -19.24
CA ASP A 534 -12.62 -11.43 -20.19
C ASP A 534 -13.93 -10.83 -19.65
N ALA A 535 -13.98 -10.53 -18.35
CA ALA A 535 -15.14 -9.96 -17.68
C ALA A 535 -14.75 -8.98 -16.57
N VAL A 536 -15.64 -8.03 -16.32
CA VAL A 536 -15.61 -7.16 -15.15
C VAL A 536 -16.59 -7.73 -14.12
N ASP A 537 -16.10 -8.21 -13.00
CA ASP A 537 -16.93 -8.78 -11.93
C ASP A 537 -17.73 -7.69 -11.23
N TRP A 538 -17.06 -6.60 -10.88
CA TRP A 538 -17.69 -5.42 -10.30
C TRP A 538 -16.82 -4.16 -10.44
N VAL A 539 -17.48 -3.00 -10.44
CA VAL A 539 -16.86 -1.68 -10.45
C VAL A 539 -17.58 -0.77 -9.47
N THR A 540 -16.84 -0.09 -8.61
CA THR A 540 -17.35 1.01 -7.78
C THR A 540 -16.59 2.30 -8.04
N ARG A 541 -17.21 3.44 -7.72
CA ARG A 541 -16.61 4.77 -7.88
C ARG A 541 -16.77 5.58 -6.60
N LEU A 542 -15.70 6.28 -6.22
CA LEU A 542 -15.59 7.08 -5.01
C LEU A 542 -15.31 8.53 -5.39
N GLY A 543 -15.73 9.46 -4.53
CA GLY A 543 -15.48 10.89 -4.68
C GLY A 543 -16.73 11.71 -5.08
N LEU A 544 -16.53 12.97 -5.43
CA LEU A 544 -17.60 13.90 -5.81
C LEU A 544 -18.00 13.76 -7.28
N PRO A 545 -19.27 14.08 -7.64
CA PRO A 545 -19.72 14.15 -9.04
C PRO A 545 -19.22 15.44 -9.69
N GLN A 546 -17.93 15.55 -9.95
CA GLN A 546 -17.33 16.74 -10.57
C GLN A 546 -16.46 16.37 -11.76
N SER A 547 -16.16 17.36 -12.58
CA SER A 547 -15.28 17.27 -13.74
C SER A 547 -13.79 17.23 -13.38
N GLY A 548 -13.44 16.94 -12.11
CA GLY A 548 -12.07 16.94 -11.59
C GLY A 548 -11.76 15.72 -10.74
N ILE A 549 -10.50 15.55 -10.43
CA ILE A 549 -9.96 14.47 -9.61
C ILE A 549 -10.12 14.83 -8.12
N ASP A 550 -10.60 13.89 -7.30
CA ASP A 550 -10.74 14.08 -5.86
C ASP A 550 -9.42 13.80 -5.13
N ILE A 551 -8.82 12.65 -5.39
CA ILE A 551 -7.54 12.24 -4.80
C ILE A 551 -6.61 11.67 -5.87
N SER A 552 -5.30 11.83 -5.70
CA SER A 552 -4.28 11.03 -6.35
C SER A 552 -4.09 9.77 -5.53
N PRO A 553 -4.43 8.56 -6.01
CA PRO A 553 -4.19 7.34 -5.28
C PRO A 553 -2.69 7.12 -5.07
N THR A 554 -2.26 6.84 -3.83
CA THR A 554 -0.86 6.64 -3.47
C THR A 554 -0.58 5.26 -2.89
N ALA A 555 -1.63 4.54 -2.48
CA ALA A 555 -1.52 3.14 -2.08
C ALA A 555 -2.85 2.43 -2.27
N PHE A 556 -2.77 1.16 -2.61
CA PHE A 556 -3.88 0.24 -2.72
C PHE A 556 -3.44 -1.14 -2.23
N LEU A 557 -4.25 -1.78 -1.42
CA LEU A 557 -4.00 -3.12 -0.89
C LEU A 557 -5.29 -3.91 -0.86
N VAL A 558 -5.25 -5.16 -1.29
CA VAL A 558 -6.28 -6.17 -1.09
C VAL A 558 -5.75 -7.19 -0.09
N SER A 559 -6.47 -7.41 1.00
CA SER A 559 -6.07 -8.38 2.03
C SER A 559 -6.54 -9.80 1.69
N ASP A 560 -5.97 -10.80 2.36
CA ASP A 560 -6.40 -12.22 2.25
C ASP A 560 -7.87 -12.45 2.64
N CYS A 561 -8.54 -11.44 3.21
CA CYS A 561 -9.96 -11.45 3.56
C CYS A 561 -10.82 -10.64 2.59
N ASP A 562 -10.30 -10.29 1.42
CA ASP A 562 -10.95 -9.44 0.40
C ASP A 562 -11.29 -8.02 0.90
N GLU A 563 -10.65 -7.56 1.98
CA GLU A 563 -10.77 -6.18 2.42
C GLU A 563 -9.83 -5.28 1.61
N MET A 564 -10.35 -4.14 1.13
CA MET A 564 -9.58 -3.20 0.32
C MET A 564 -9.22 -1.95 1.12
N TYR A 565 -7.97 -1.55 1.00
CA TYR A 565 -7.42 -0.35 1.61
C TYR A 565 -6.93 0.60 0.53
N ILE A 566 -7.43 1.83 0.55
CA ILE A 566 -7.04 2.87 -0.41
C ILE A 566 -6.51 4.06 0.36
N SER A 567 -5.36 4.55 -0.05
CA SER A 567 -4.82 5.83 0.41
C SER A 567 -4.57 6.75 -0.77
N GLY A 568 -4.69 8.03 -0.54
CA GLY A 568 -4.45 9.04 -1.54
C GLY A 568 -4.39 10.42 -0.92
N TRP A 569 -3.93 11.38 -1.67
CA TRP A 569 -3.91 12.76 -1.25
C TRP A 569 -4.56 13.67 -2.29
N GLY A 570 -5.14 14.74 -1.83
CA GLY A 570 -5.77 15.76 -2.65
C GLY A 570 -5.56 17.13 -2.04
N GLY A 571 -5.94 18.15 -2.75
CA GLY A 571 -5.85 19.53 -2.31
C GLY A 571 -5.23 20.46 -3.33
N VAL A 572 -5.00 21.71 -2.90
CA VAL A 572 -4.55 22.80 -3.77
C VAL A 572 -3.24 22.50 -4.49
N THR A 573 -2.33 21.77 -3.86
CA THR A 573 -1.03 21.44 -4.47
C THR A 573 -1.17 20.48 -5.64
N ASN A 574 -2.08 19.50 -5.57
CA ASN A 574 -2.37 18.62 -6.71
C ASN A 574 -2.89 19.41 -7.91
N ASN A 575 -3.65 20.46 -7.64
CA ASN A 575 -4.18 21.36 -8.66
C ASN A 575 -3.14 22.34 -9.21
N ALA A 576 -2.26 22.91 -8.37
CA ALA A 576 -1.34 23.96 -8.76
C ALA A 576 -0.20 23.48 -9.68
N ASN A 577 0.18 22.20 -9.56
CA ASN A 577 1.34 21.63 -10.26
C ASN A 577 0.98 20.80 -11.50
N SER A 578 -0.31 20.64 -11.80
CA SER A 578 -0.75 20.13 -13.08
C SER A 578 -1.71 21.14 -13.69
N SER A 579 -1.31 21.80 -14.76
CA SER A 579 -2.18 22.72 -15.50
C SER A 579 -3.43 22.03 -16.08
N ASN A 580 -3.61 20.73 -15.87
CA ASN A 580 -4.66 19.89 -16.42
C ASN A 580 -5.45 19.09 -15.38
N ALA A 581 -4.97 18.94 -14.14
CA ALA A 581 -5.81 18.43 -13.08
C ALA A 581 -6.87 19.48 -12.74
N GLY A 582 -8.12 19.13 -12.87
CA GLY A 582 -9.21 19.94 -12.31
C GLY A 582 -8.96 20.14 -10.81
N GLN A 583 -9.69 21.05 -10.18
CA GLN A 583 -9.52 21.32 -8.76
C GLN A 583 -9.66 20.03 -7.95
N SER A 584 -8.53 19.53 -7.46
CA SER A 584 -8.53 18.39 -6.55
C SER A 584 -9.02 18.84 -5.18
N THR A 585 -10.01 18.16 -4.65
CA THR A 585 -10.53 18.42 -3.31
C THR A 585 -10.98 17.13 -2.67
N THR A 586 -10.54 16.87 -1.45
CA THR A 586 -10.98 15.73 -0.66
C THR A 586 -12.36 15.93 -0.04
N ASN A 587 -12.96 17.11 -0.19
CA ASN A 587 -14.31 17.41 0.25
C ASN A 587 -15.32 16.52 -0.48
N GLY A 588 -15.99 15.61 0.24
CA GLY A 588 -16.97 14.68 -0.30
C GLY A 588 -16.43 13.28 -0.61
N MET A 589 -15.19 13.00 -0.27
CA MET A 589 -14.78 11.62 -0.07
C MET A 589 -15.68 10.98 0.99
N PRO A 590 -16.20 9.77 0.74
CA PRO A 590 -17.11 9.13 1.68
C PRO A 590 -16.40 8.84 3.00
N THR A 591 -17.03 9.24 4.10
CA THR A 591 -16.58 8.92 5.46
C THR A 591 -17.70 8.23 6.20
N THR A 592 -17.37 7.26 7.05
CA THR A 592 -18.32 6.63 7.96
C THR A 592 -18.49 7.49 9.23
N GLU A 593 -19.59 7.30 9.95
CA GLU A 593 -19.87 8.05 11.20
C GLU A 593 -18.82 7.78 12.29
N ASP A 594 -18.15 6.62 12.23
CA ASP A 594 -17.11 6.17 13.15
C ASP A 594 -15.69 6.42 12.63
N ALA A 595 -15.53 7.16 11.54
CA ALA A 595 -14.21 7.49 11.01
C ALA A 595 -13.37 8.28 12.03
N TYR A 596 -12.07 8.03 12.05
CA TYR A 596 -11.12 8.76 12.92
C TYR A 596 -11.22 10.28 12.71
N GLN A 597 -11.35 10.72 11.46
CA GLN A 597 -11.60 12.11 11.08
C GLN A 597 -12.65 12.13 9.97
N ILE A 598 -13.75 12.84 10.20
CA ILE A 598 -14.90 12.91 9.30
C ILE A 598 -14.90 14.14 8.39
N GLY A 599 -13.96 15.04 8.59
CA GLY A 599 -13.81 16.26 7.80
C GLY A 599 -12.37 16.46 7.35
N THR A 600 -12.18 17.20 6.25
CA THR A 600 -10.87 17.62 5.76
C THR A 600 -10.51 18.98 6.34
N ASP A 601 -9.23 19.21 6.55
CA ASP A 601 -8.67 20.48 7.06
C ASP A 601 -8.30 21.49 5.95
N GLY A 602 -8.65 21.19 4.69
CA GLY A 602 -8.52 22.14 3.56
C GLY A 602 -8.02 21.54 2.27
#